data_9ee2752bab5dcac311ed64b14d205bde
#
_entry.id   9ee2752bab5dcac311ed64b14d205bde
#
_cell.length_a   1.000
_cell.length_b   1.000
_cell.length_c   1.000
_cell.angle_alpha   90.00
_cell.angle_beta   90.00
_cell.angle_gamma   90.00
#
_symmetry.space_group_name_H-M   'P 1'
#
loop_
_entity.id
_entity.type
_entity.pdbx_description
1 polymer ?
#
loop_
_entity_poly.entity_id
_entity_poly.type
_entity_poly.pdbx_seq_one_letter_code
_entity_poly.pdbx_strand_id
1 'polypeptide(L)'
;IEDPIEFLHRDDRSNVIQREIGSDTQSFEMALRAALRQDPDVILVGEMRDRATIDIALKAAETGHLVFSTVHTTDAQRTIARLVSVFDPNEQTAVRLRLGESLRAVISQRLLPRADGQGRVVAAEVMRNTPTIADCIANSQMTSEIRDHIAAGRTQYGMQTFDQHLTELYSAQLVSLEVAKAAATSPADFARNLQFQ
;
A
#
# COMPACT_ATOMS: atom_id res chain seq x y z
N ILE A 1 13.01 6.18 8.64
CA ILE A 1 12.79 5.87 10.06
C ILE A 1 12.32 4.42 10.10
N GLU A 2 13.06 3.55 10.80
CA GLU A 2 12.90 2.09 10.70
C GLU A 2 13.00 1.43 12.10
N ASP A 3 12.47 0.21 12.23
CA ASP A 3 12.51 -0.58 13.46
C ASP A 3 12.60 -2.09 13.14
N PRO A 4 13.82 -2.64 13.01
CA PRO A 4 15.13 -1.98 12.91
C PRO A 4 15.47 -1.49 11.48
N ILE A 5 16.66 -0.90 11.28
CA ILE A 5 17.23 -0.67 9.95
C ILE A 5 17.64 -2.03 9.36
N GLU A 6 16.99 -2.43 8.26
CA GLU A 6 17.31 -3.71 7.58
C GLU A 6 18.46 -3.56 6.57
N PHE A 7 18.53 -2.41 5.89
CA PHE A 7 19.55 -2.12 4.89
C PHE A 7 20.10 -0.71 5.06
N LEU A 8 21.43 -0.58 5.03
CA LEU A 8 22.08 0.74 5.01
C LEU A 8 22.10 1.29 3.59
N HIS A 9 21.49 2.44 3.41
CA HIS A 9 21.52 3.18 2.16
C HIS A 9 22.74 4.09 2.10
N ARG A 10 23.35 4.18 0.93
CA ARG A 10 24.45 5.10 0.66
C ARG A 10 23.93 6.34 -0.03
N ASP A 11 24.51 7.47 0.29
CA ASP A 11 24.32 8.70 -0.47
C ASP A 11 24.85 8.50 -1.90
N ASP A 12 24.06 8.92 -2.91
CA ASP A 12 24.48 8.98 -4.30
C ASP A 12 24.06 10.34 -4.88
N ARG A 13 22.88 10.42 -5.48
CA ARG A 13 22.32 11.67 -6.02
C ARG A 13 21.44 12.41 -5.00
N SER A 14 21.18 11.80 -3.88
CA SER A 14 20.43 12.33 -2.74
C SER A 14 21.11 11.95 -1.44
N ASN A 15 20.97 12.78 -0.43
CA ASN A 15 21.37 12.44 0.93
C ASN A 15 20.30 11.55 1.57
N VAL A 16 20.71 10.44 2.19
CA VAL A 16 19.82 9.51 2.88
C VAL A 16 20.15 9.46 4.36
N ILE A 17 19.26 10.00 5.19
CA ILE A 17 19.39 9.98 6.64
C ILE A 17 18.50 8.85 7.18
N GLN A 18 19.09 7.85 7.79
CA GLN A 18 18.39 6.76 8.45
C GLN A 18 18.38 6.95 9.97
N ARG A 19 17.27 6.58 10.59
CA ARG A 19 17.11 6.61 12.05
C ARG A 19 16.41 5.34 12.50
N GLU A 20 17.01 4.68 13.48
CA GLU A 20 16.48 3.45 14.07
C GLU A 20 15.78 3.75 15.40
N ILE A 21 14.63 3.11 15.59
CA ILE A 21 13.92 3.16 16.87
C ILE A 21 14.73 2.42 17.93
N GLY A 22 14.85 3.03 19.11
CA GLY A 22 15.62 2.48 20.22
C GLY A 22 17.09 2.91 20.25
N SER A 23 17.71 3.13 19.09
CA SER A 23 19.10 3.60 18.97
C SER A 23 19.17 5.12 18.80
N ASP A 24 18.52 5.65 17.76
CA ASP A 24 18.61 7.06 17.35
C ASP A 24 17.42 7.89 17.84
N THR A 25 16.31 7.24 18.10
CA THR A 25 15.05 7.88 18.50
C THR A 25 14.20 6.91 19.34
N GLN A 26 13.32 7.46 20.16
CA GLN A 26 12.47 6.65 21.03
C GLN A 26 11.18 6.14 20.37
N SER A 27 10.72 6.80 19.31
CA SER A 27 9.49 6.42 18.61
C SER A 27 9.44 6.96 17.18
N PHE A 28 8.59 6.36 16.35
CA PHE A 28 8.27 6.86 15.01
C PHE A 28 7.75 8.30 15.06
N GLU A 29 6.87 8.61 16.02
CA GLU A 29 6.33 9.95 16.21
C GLU A 29 7.43 10.99 16.44
N MET A 30 8.36 10.74 17.37
CA MET A 30 9.45 11.67 17.67
C MET A 30 10.38 11.84 16.47
N ALA A 31 10.75 10.75 15.82
CA ALA A 31 11.62 10.76 14.65
C ALA A 31 10.99 11.55 13.49
N LEU A 32 9.70 11.32 13.23
CA LEU A 32 8.99 11.99 12.13
C LEU A 32 8.83 13.50 12.39
N ARG A 33 8.49 13.89 13.63
CA ARG A 33 8.49 15.32 14.04
C ARG A 33 9.85 15.99 13.85
N ALA A 34 10.94 15.28 14.15
CA ALA A 34 12.29 15.80 13.94
C ALA A 34 12.67 15.86 12.46
N ALA A 35 12.28 14.86 11.65
CA ALA A 35 12.52 14.81 10.22
C ALA A 35 11.88 16.01 9.49
N LEU A 36 10.65 16.39 9.82
CA LEU A 36 9.96 17.55 9.24
C LEU A 36 10.68 18.90 9.43
N ARG A 37 11.67 18.97 10.31
CA ARG A 37 12.50 20.17 10.52
C ARG A 37 13.83 20.13 9.76
N GLN A 38 14.06 19.08 8.97
CA GLN A 38 15.30 18.85 8.24
C GLN A 38 15.12 19.04 6.72
N ASP A 39 13.98 19.62 6.33
CA ASP A 39 13.64 19.90 4.93
C ASP A 39 13.75 18.67 4.01
N PRO A 40 13.11 17.54 4.35
CA PRO A 40 13.18 16.35 3.52
C PRO A 40 12.19 16.45 2.36
N ASP A 41 12.57 16.01 1.16
CA ASP A 41 11.64 15.86 0.05
C ASP A 41 10.80 14.57 0.19
N VAL A 42 11.43 13.52 0.72
CA VAL A 42 10.86 12.19 0.84
C VAL A 42 11.07 11.65 2.25
N ILE A 43 10.02 11.11 2.84
CA ILE A 43 10.05 10.51 4.17
C ILE A 43 9.61 9.05 4.05
N LEU A 44 10.46 8.11 4.51
CA LEU A 44 10.07 6.71 4.67
C LEU A 44 9.81 6.44 6.16
N VAL A 45 8.58 6.04 6.48
CA VAL A 45 8.17 5.53 7.78
C VAL A 45 8.06 4.03 7.65
N GLY A 46 8.93 3.27 8.27
CA GLY A 46 9.05 1.83 8.10
C GLY A 46 7.70 1.13 8.21
N GLU A 47 6.90 1.51 9.21
CA GLU A 47 5.53 1.05 9.34
C GLU A 47 4.62 2.05 10.08
N MET A 48 3.32 1.98 9.77
CA MET A 48 2.27 2.75 10.47
C MET A 48 1.36 1.82 11.25
N ARG A 49 1.60 1.68 12.57
CA ARG A 49 0.82 0.79 13.44
C ARG A 49 -0.15 1.52 14.36
N ASP A 50 0.17 2.75 14.72
CA ASP A 50 -0.54 3.51 15.74
C ASP A 50 -1.05 4.86 15.22
N ARG A 51 -2.01 5.42 15.95
CA ARG A 51 -2.68 6.68 15.64
C ARG A 51 -1.71 7.85 15.50
N ALA A 52 -0.75 7.97 16.43
CA ALA A 52 0.16 9.13 16.46
C ALA A 52 1.06 9.16 15.23
N THR A 53 1.62 8.00 14.85
CA THR A 53 2.44 7.86 13.64
C THR A 53 1.65 8.16 12.37
N ILE A 54 0.42 7.63 12.24
CA ILE A 54 -0.43 7.87 11.07
C ILE A 54 -0.83 9.35 10.97
N ASP A 55 -1.23 9.98 12.09
CA ASP A 55 -1.63 11.40 12.09
C ASP A 55 -0.49 12.32 11.64
N ILE A 56 0.73 12.08 12.11
CA ILE A 56 1.90 12.87 11.71
C ILE A 56 2.30 12.59 10.26
N ALA A 57 2.21 11.34 9.79
CA ALA A 57 2.46 10.99 8.40
C ALA A 57 1.48 11.68 7.44
N LEU A 58 0.18 11.73 7.81
CA LEU A 58 -0.82 12.49 7.07
C LEU A 58 -0.50 13.98 7.05
N LYS A 59 -0.15 14.58 8.19
CA LYS A 59 0.27 15.99 8.26
C LYS A 59 1.49 16.28 7.38
N ALA A 60 2.46 15.38 7.35
CA ALA A 60 3.62 15.51 6.45
C ALA A 60 3.20 15.50 4.98
N ALA A 61 2.31 14.58 4.59
CA ALA A 61 1.78 14.51 3.22
C ALA A 61 0.96 15.76 2.85
N GLU A 62 0.12 16.26 3.75
CA GLU A 62 -0.69 17.48 3.59
C GLU A 62 0.19 18.74 3.41
N THR A 63 1.39 18.75 3.99
CA THR A 63 2.36 19.85 3.86
C THR A 63 3.32 19.71 2.66
N GLY A 64 3.09 18.72 1.78
CA GLY A 64 3.77 18.59 0.50
C GLY A 64 4.89 17.56 0.44
N HIS A 65 5.20 16.86 1.54
CA HIS A 65 6.21 15.81 1.56
C HIS A 65 5.68 14.52 0.89
N LEU A 66 6.54 13.83 0.16
CA LEU A 66 6.23 12.48 -0.29
C LEU A 66 6.51 11.48 0.84
N VAL A 67 5.46 10.87 1.38
CA VAL A 67 5.57 9.91 2.48
C VAL A 67 5.36 8.48 1.97
N PHE A 68 6.35 7.62 2.18
CA PHE A 68 6.24 6.18 2.01
C PHE A 68 6.08 5.48 3.36
N SER A 69 5.24 4.46 3.40
CA SER A 69 5.14 3.60 4.57
C SER A 69 4.63 2.21 4.21
N THR A 70 4.77 1.28 5.15
CA THR A 70 4.19 -0.05 5.04
C THR A 70 3.04 -0.25 6.02
N VAL A 71 2.07 -1.06 5.62
CA VAL A 71 0.95 -1.51 6.44
C VAL A 71 0.74 -2.99 6.19
N HIS A 72 0.67 -3.80 7.23
CA HIS A 72 0.50 -5.26 7.11
C HIS A 72 -0.96 -5.62 6.81
N THR A 73 -1.34 -5.48 5.55
CA THR A 73 -2.68 -5.75 5.02
C THR A 73 -2.59 -6.52 3.71
N THR A 74 -3.67 -7.15 3.29
CA THR A 74 -3.69 -8.05 2.14
C THR A 74 -4.06 -7.39 0.82
N ASP A 75 -4.67 -6.21 0.87
CA ASP A 75 -5.19 -5.47 -0.30
C ASP A 75 -5.44 -3.99 0.04
N ALA A 76 -5.68 -3.18 -0.99
CA ALA A 76 -5.86 -1.73 -0.85
C ALA A 76 -7.09 -1.37 0.01
N GLN A 77 -8.21 -2.08 -0.16
CA GLN A 77 -9.42 -1.83 0.62
C GLN A 77 -9.18 -2.03 2.13
N ARG A 78 -8.50 -3.13 2.48
CA ARG A 78 -8.12 -3.42 3.88
C ARG A 78 -7.08 -2.46 4.41
N THR A 79 -6.19 -1.96 3.56
CA THR A 79 -5.23 -0.91 3.92
C THR A 79 -5.98 0.35 4.39
N ILE A 80 -6.95 0.84 3.61
CA ILE A 80 -7.77 2.00 3.99
C ILE A 80 -8.51 1.73 5.31
N ALA A 81 -9.18 0.58 5.41
CA ALA A 81 -9.92 0.21 6.62
C ALA A 81 -8.99 0.15 7.85
N ARG A 82 -7.78 -0.40 7.71
CA ARG A 82 -6.78 -0.50 8.77
C ARG A 82 -6.31 0.87 9.25
N LEU A 83 -5.95 1.77 8.31
CA LEU A 83 -5.50 3.12 8.65
C LEU A 83 -6.57 3.93 9.39
N VAL A 84 -7.84 3.78 8.99
CA VAL A 84 -8.95 4.46 9.64
C VAL A 84 -9.30 3.87 11.00
N SER A 85 -9.20 2.55 11.16
CA SER A 85 -9.66 1.83 12.35
C SER A 85 -8.89 2.13 13.64
N VAL A 86 -7.69 2.72 13.54
CA VAL A 86 -6.89 3.10 14.73
C VAL A 86 -7.33 4.43 15.36
N PHE A 87 -8.23 5.15 14.69
CA PHE A 87 -8.81 6.41 15.20
C PHE A 87 -10.16 6.17 15.87
N ASP A 88 -10.50 7.04 16.81
CA ASP A 88 -11.79 7.00 17.46
C ASP A 88 -12.94 7.16 16.45
N PRO A 89 -14.11 6.52 16.66
CA PRO A 89 -15.22 6.54 15.71
C PRO A 89 -15.66 7.93 15.27
N ASN A 90 -15.60 8.93 16.16
CA ASN A 90 -15.92 10.32 15.88
C ASN A 90 -14.89 11.04 14.99
N GLU A 91 -13.68 10.54 14.89
CA GLU A 91 -12.60 11.09 14.07
C GLU A 91 -12.50 10.43 12.68
N GLN A 92 -13.04 9.22 12.54
CA GLN A 92 -12.84 8.40 11.33
C GLN A 92 -13.31 9.08 10.05
N THR A 93 -14.39 9.85 10.10
CA THR A 93 -14.87 10.60 8.93
C THR A 93 -13.85 11.66 8.48
N ALA A 94 -13.29 12.41 9.41
CA ALA A 94 -12.25 13.41 9.09
C ALA A 94 -10.96 12.76 8.56
N VAL A 95 -10.56 11.63 9.15
CA VAL A 95 -9.39 10.87 8.68
C VAL A 95 -9.60 10.32 7.27
N ARG A 96 -10.80 9.84 6.93
CA ARG A 96 -11.13 9.39 5.58
C ARG A 96 -11.01 10.50 4.54
N LEU A 97 -11.50 11.69 4.86
CA LEU A 97 -11.36 12.86 3.98
C LEU A 97 -9.88 13.19 3.73
N ARG A 98 -9.08 13.28 4.80
CA ARG A 98 -7.64 13.53 4.72
C ARG A 98 -6.92 12.46 3.90
N LEU A 99 -7.24 11.18 4.10
CA LEU A 99 -6.70 10.07 3.31
C LEU A 99 -7.09 10.19 1.84
N GLY A 100 -8.35 10.51 1.54
CA GLY A 100 -8.83 10.73 0.18
C GLY A 100 -8.07 11.84 -0.56
N GLU A 101 -7.66 12.89 0.14
CA GLU A 101 -6.91 14.02 -0.42
C GLU A 101 -5.40 13.73 -0.53
N SER A 102 -4.81 13.08 0.47
CA SER A 102 -3.35 12.96 0.61
C SER A 102 -2.77 11.69 -0.02
N LEU A 103 -3.52 10.57 0.03
CA LEU A 103 -3.03 9.29 -0.48
C LEU A 103 -2.73 9.38 -1.98
N ARG A 104 -1.63 8.79 -2.43
CA ARG A 104 -1.24 8.75 -3.84
C ARG A 104 -1.47 7.38 -4.46
N ALA A 105 -1.04 6.34 -3.78
CA ALA A 105 -1.18 4.97 -4.24
C ALA A 105 -1.12 3.98 -3.07
N VAL A 106 -1.66 2.79 -3.29
CA VAL A 106 -1.44 1.61 -2.46
C VAL A 106 -0.96 0.48 -3.36
N ILE A 107 0.16 -0.14 -2.97
CA ILE A 107 0.71 -1.30 -3.66
C ILE A 107 0.71 -2.47 -2.67
N SER A 108 -0.13 -3.47 -2.94
CA SER A 108 -0.20 -4.69 -2.14
C SER A 108 0.53 -5.82 -2.86
N GLN A 109 1.27 -6.64 -2.12
CA GLN A 109 2.16 -7.66 -2.69
C GLN A 109 1.92 -9.03 -2.08
N ARG A 110 2.07 -10.07 -2.91
CA ARG A 110 2.12 -11.48 -2.52
C ARG A 110 3.29 -12.16 -3.23
N LEU A 111 4.09 -12.91 -2.48
CA LEU A 111 5.16 -13.72 -3.04
C LEU A 111 4.65 -15.13 -3.32
N LEU A 112 4.70 -15.54 -4.58
CA LEU A 112 4.20 -16.83 -5.04
C LEU A 112 5.36 -17.73 -5.50
N PRO A 113 5.31 -19.05 -5.25
CA PRO A 113 6.28 -19.98 -5.81
C PRO A 113 6.19 -19.97 -7.33
N ARG A 114 7.34 -19.94 -7.99
CA ARG A 114 7.42 -20.02 -9.46
C ARG A 114 7.11 -21.42 -9.96
N ALA A 115 6.56 -21.48 -11.17
CA ALA A 115 6.23 -22.76 -11.83
C ALA A 115 7.45 -23.64 -12.11
N ASP A 116 8.64 -23.04 -12.31
CA ASP A 116 9.92 -23.73 -12.51
C ASP A 116 10.53 -24.25 -11.20
N GLY A 117 9.91 -24.00 -10.05
CA GLY A 117 10.40 -24.38 -8.73
C GLY A 117 11.59 -23.55 -8.24
N GLN A 118 12.03 -22.53 -8.97
CA GLN A 118 13.19 -21.71 -8.61
C GLN A 118 12.78 -20.34 -8.09
N GLY A 119 12.68 -20.22 -6.76
CA GLY A 119 12.39 -18.95 -6.11
C GLY A 119 10.92 -18.54 -6.18
N ARG A 120 10.67 -17.23 -6.17
CA ARG A 120 9.34 -16.64 -6.08
C ARG A 120 9.15 -15.54 -7.12
N VAL A 121 7.89 -15.28 -7.45
CA VAL A 121 7.45 -14.14 -8.26
C VAL A 121 6.47 -13.31 -7.47
N VAL A 122 6.48 -12.00 -7.69
CA VAL A 122 5.56 -11.06 -7.03
C VAL A 122 4.24 -11.02 -7.80
N ALA A 123 3.13 -11.27 -7.12
CA ALA A 123 1.82 -10.81 -7.55
C ALA A 123 1.51 -9.49 -6.83
N ALA A 124 1.02 -8.49 -7.54
CA ALA A 124 0.75 -7.17 -6.98
C ALA A 124 -0.63 -6.66 -7.35
N GLU A 125 -1.29 -6.01 -6.39
CA GLU A 125 -2.41 -5.11 -6.63
C GLU A 125 -1.89 -3.69 -6.58
N VAL A 126 -2.29 -2.85 -7.53
CA VAL A 126 -1.88 -1.45 -7.66
C VAL A 126 -3.12 -0.58 -7.73
N MET A 127 -3.33 0.22 -6.70
CA MET A 127 -4.36 1.27 -6.64
C MET A 127 -3.69 2.63 -6.76
N ARG A 128 -4.18 3.47 -7.67
CA ARG A 128 -3.86 4.90 -7.70
C ARG A 128 -5.04 5.69 -7.18
N ASN A 129 -4.78 6.74 -6.42
CA ASN A 129 -5.83 7.58 -5.90
C ASN A 129 -6.34 8.55 -6.99
N THR A 130 -7.29 8.08 -7.77
CA THR A 130 -8.08 8.90 -8.71
C THR A 130 -9.20 9.63 -7.95
N PRO A 131 -9.84 10.66 -8.52
CA PRO A 131 -10.99 11.31 -7.88
C PRO A 131 -12.07 10.33 -7.41
N THR A 132 -12.41 9.32 -8.24
CA THR A 132 -13.39 8.30 -7.87
C THR A 132 -12.92 7.43 -6.69
N ILE A 133 -11.63 7.06 -6.64
CA ILE A 133 -11.06 6.32 -5.49
C ILE A 133 -11.06 7.22 -4.25
N ALA A 134 -10.75 8.51 -4.36
CA ALA A 134 -10.81 9.45 -3.25
C ALA A 134 -12.23 9.52 -2.65
N ASP A 135 -13.26 9.57 -3.48
CA ASP A 135 -14.67 9.54 -3.05
C ASP A 135 -15.00 8.22 -2.31
N CYS A 136 -14.52 7.07 -2.82
CA CYS A 136 -14.69 5.78 -2.16
C CYS A 136 -13.95 5.68 -0.82
N ILE A 137 -12.81 6.37 -0.66
CA ILE A 137 -12.09 6.45 0.61
C ILE A 137 -12.85 7.33 1.59
N ALA A 138 -13.30 8.51 1.16
CA ALA A 138 -14.02 9.47 1.98
C ALA A 138 -15.36 8.92 2.49
N ASN A 139 -16.09 8.19 1.65
CA ASN A 139 -17.38 7.59 2.01
C ASN A 139 -17.21 6.11 2.41
N SER A 140 -17.46 5.81 3.68
CA SER A 140 -17.32 4.45 4.23
C SER A 140 -18.21 3.40 3.54
N GLN A 141 -19.37 3.80 3.00
CA GLN A 141 -20.29 2.89 2.30
C GLN A 141 -19.78 2.50 0.90
N MET A 142 -18.95 3.33 0.28
CA MET A 142 -18.39 3.10 -1.04
C MET A 142 -17.03 2.38 -1.00
N THR A 143 -16.46 2.14 0.18
CA THR A 143 -15.14 1.50 0.31
C THR A 143 -15.09 0.11 -0.36
N SER A 144 -16.21 -0.61 -0.43
CA SER A 144 -16.29 -1.91 -1.12
C SER A 144 -16.14 -1.82 -2.64
N GLU A 145 -16.41 -0.66 -3.24
CA GLU A 145 -16.34 -0.41 -4.69
C GLU A 145 -14.91 -0.17 -5.19
N ILE A 146 -13.97 0.09 -4.28
CA ILE A 146 -12.55 0.39 -4.61
C ILE A 146 -11.97 -0.68 -5.54
N ARG A 147 -12.25 -1.95 -5.31
CA ARG A 147 -11.72 -3.05 -6.13
C ARG A 147 -12.22 -2.97 -7.58
N ASP A 148 -13.48 -2.66 -7.79
CA ASP A 148 -14.07 -2.56 -9.13
C ASP A 148 -13.48 -1.37 -9.88
N HIS A 149 -13.24 -0.25 -9.18
CA HIS A 149 -12.56 0.91 -9.76
C HIS A 149 -11.09 0.63 -10.08
N ILE A 150 -10.38 -0.16 -9.25
CA ILE A 150 -9.03 -0.63 -9.58
C ILE A 150 -9.05 -1.45 -10.87
N ALA A 151 -9.99 -2.41 -10.98
CA ALA A 151 -10.12 -3.27 -12.16
C ALA A 151 -10.41 -2.48 -13.44
N ALA A 152 -11.34 -1.52 -13.35
CA ALA A 152 -11.73 -0.65 -14.47
C ALA A 152 -10.61 0.33 -14.87
N GLY A 153 -9.79 0.76 -13.92
CA GLY A 153 -8.73 1.73 -14.13
C GLY A 153 -7.42 1.18 -14.74
N ARG A 154 -7.43 -0.08 -15.19
CA ARG A 154 -6.23 -0.74 -15.70
C ARG A 154 -5.58 0.00 -16.87
N THR A 155 -6.34 0.25 -17.93
CA THR A 155 -5.82 0.85 -19.15
C THR A 155 -5.50 2.33 -18.98
N GLN A 156 -6.38 3.07 -18.31
CA GLN A 156 -6.26 4.52 -18.21
C GLN A 156 -5.25 4.97 -17.16
N TYR A 157 -5.19 4.26 -16.03
CA TYR A 157 -4.41 4.69 -14.86
C TYR A 157 -3.27 3.73 -14.48
N GLY A 158 -3.12 2.60 -15.19
CA GLY A 158 -2.12 1.59 -14.86
C GLY A 158 -2.41 0.89 -13.52
N MET A 159 -3.66 0.87 -13.08
CA MET A 159 -4.10 0.11 -11.91
C MET A 159 -4.26 -1.36 -12.26
N GLN A 160 -4.18 -2.23 -11.26
CA GLN A 160 -4.48 -3.65 -11.45
C GLN A 160 -4.91 -4.29 -10.14
N THR A 161 -5.86 -5.23 -10.23
CA THR A 161 -6.20 -6.13 -9.12
C THR A 161 -5.24 -7.30 -9.05
N PHE A 162 -5.22 -8.01 -7.91
CA PHE A 162 -4.47 -9.27 -7.81
C PHE A 162 -4.91 -10.26 -8.87
N ASP A 163 -6.22 -10.43 -9.11
CA ASP A 163 -6.75 -11.43 -10.04
C ASP A 163 -6.32 -11.13 -11.49
N GLN A 164 -6.27 -9.86 -11.89
CA GLN A 164 -5.74 -9.45 -13.19
C GLN A 164 -4.25 -9.79 -13.33
N HIS A 165 -3.44 -9.47 -12.34
CA HIS A 165 -2.01 -9.79 -12.38
C HIS A 165 -1.74 -11.30 -12.30
N LEU A 166 -2.51 -12.05 -11.49
CA LEU A 166 -2.43 -13.51 -11.43
C LEU A 166 -2.74 -14.16 -12.79
N THR A 167 -3.70 -13.63 -13.53
CA THR A 167 -4.01 -14.09 -14.90
C THR A 167 -2.81 -13.89 -15.82
N GLU A 168 -2.13 -12.75 -15.75
CA GLU A 168 -0.91 -12.50 -16.53
C GLU A 168 0.24 -13.42 -16.15
N LEU A 169 0.48 -13.59 -14.84
CA LEU A 169 1.54 -14.47 -14.34
C LEU A 169 1.30 -15.92 -14.78
N TYR A 170 0.05 -16.38 -14.76
CA TYR A 170 -0.33 -17.70 -15.26
C TYR A 170 -0.15 -17.81 -16.76
N SER A 171 -0.63 -16.85 -17.54
CA SER A 171 -0.49 -16.82 -18.99
C SER A 171 0.99 -16.79 -19.45
N ALA A 172 1.83 -16.10 -18.68
CA ALA A 172 3.29 -16.08 -18.87
C ALA A 172 4.00 -17.34 -18.35
N GLN A 173 3.26 -18.33 -17.83
CA GLN A 173 3.80 -19.58 -17.26
C GLN A 173 4.76 -19.37 -16.08
N LEU A 174 4.67 -18.24 -15.41
CA LEU A 174 5.50 -17.94 -14.23
C LEU A 174 4.96 -18.59 -12.95
N VAL A 175 3.66 -18.87 -12.89
CA VAL A 175 3.00 -19.59 -11.79
C VAL A 175 2.11 -20.72 -12.34
N SER A 176 1.91 -21.78 -11.56
CA SER A 176 0.95 -22.83 -11.91
C SER A 176 -0.49 -22.36 -11.69
N LEU A 177 -1.45 -23.02 -12.36
CA LEU A 177 -2.87 -22.75 -12.16
C LEU A 177 -3.29 -22.91 -10.69
N GLU A 178 -2.75 -23.90 -10.00
CA GLU A 178 -3.05 -24.19 -8.59
C GLU A 178 -2.58 -23.04 -7.69
N VAL A 179 -1.36 -22.55 -7.91
CA VAL A 179 -0.79 -21.42 -7.19
C VAL A 179 -1.60 -20.15 -7.45
N ALA A 180 -1.93 -19.85 -8.71
CA ALA A 180 -2.72 -18.70 -9.08
C ALA A 180 -4.13 -18.74 -8.45
N LYS A 181 -4.81 -19.88 -8.51
CA LYS A 181 -6.13 -20.09 -7.88
C LYS A 181 -6.09 -19.92 -6.37
N ALA A 182 -5.09 -20.49 -5.70
CA ALA A 182 -4.94 -20.38 -4.25
C ALA A 182 -4.67 -18.94 -3.80
N ALA A 183 -4.01 -18.14 -4.64
CA ALA A 183 -3.70 -16.73 -4.37
C ALA A 183 -4.82 -15.76 -4.81
N ALA A 184 -5.78 -16.20 -5.60
CA ALA A 184 -6.87 -15.37 -6.10
C ALA A 184 -7.85 -14.95 -4.98
N THR A 185 -8.53 -13.84 -5.19
CA THR A 185 -9.53 -13.33 -4.23
C THR A 185 -10.73 -14.28 -4.10
N SER A 186 -11.18 -14.83 -5.24
CA SER A 186 -12.18 -15.90 -5.30
C SER A 186 -11.65 -17.00 -6.24
N PRO A 187 -11.16 -18.12 -5.71
CA PRO A 187 -10.61 -19.21 -6.54
C PRO A 187 -11.59 -19.74 -7.60
N ALA A 188 -12.88 -19.79 -7.25
CA ALA A 188 -13.93 -20.29 -8.17
C ALA A 188 -14.17 -19.33 -9.34
N ASP A 189 -14.27 -18.01 -9.04
CA ASP A 189 -14.47 -16.99 -10.07
C ASP A 189 -13.23 -16.84 -10.95
N PHE A 190 -12.04 -16.90 -10.35
CA PHE A 190 -10.78 -16.88 -11.09
C PHE A 190 -10.70 -18.02 -12.10
N ALA A 191 -10.99 -19.26 -11.66
CA ALA A 191 -10.96 -20.43 -12.55
C ALA A 191 -12.00 -20.32 -13.69
N ARG A 192 -13.19 -19.80 -13.40
CA ARG A 192 -14.23 -19.57 -14.40
C ARG A 192 -13.80 -18.52 -15.44
N ASN A 193 -13.24 -17.41 -14.99
CA ASN A 193 -12.83 -16.32 -15.88
C ASN A 193 -11.68 -16.72 -16.83
N LEU A 194 -10.80 -17.65 -16.41
CA LEU A 194 -9.76 -18.19 -17.29
C LEU A 194 -10.32 -19.06 -18.44
N GLN A 195 -11.52 -19.62 -18.32
CA GLN A 195 -12.13 -20.44 -19.37
C GLN A 195 -12.73 -19.60 -20.50
N PHE A 196 -12.91 -18.31 -20.29
CA PHE A 196 -13.52 -17.38 -21.26
C PHE A 196 -12.50 -16.42 -21.91
N GLN A 197 -11.21 -16.61 -21.66
CA GLN A 197 -10.09 -15.93 -22.34
C GLN A 197 -9.43 -16.85 -23.36
#